data_704bcdafdd9753945cbd233c4421455d
#
_entry.id   704bcdafdd9753945cbd233c4421455d
#
_cell.length_a   1.000
_cell.length_b   1.000
_cell.length_c   1.000
_cell.angle_alpha   90.00
_cell.angle_beta   90.00
_cell.angle_gamma   90.00
#
_symmetry.space_group_name_H-M   'P 1'
#
loop_
_entity.id
_entity.type
_entity.pdbx_description
1 polymer ?
#
loop_
_entity_poly.entity_id
_entity_poly.type
_entity_poly.pdbx_seq_one_letter_code
_entity_poly.pdbx_strand_id
1 'polypeptide(L)'
;VKLFSLRRRVLIIYTGGTIGMIRNPETGALETFNFEHLMKHVPELREFDYSIRSYPFEPPIDSSDMKPELWAKLVKIIDYNYNSFDGFVILHGTDTMAYTASALSFALENLAKPVILTGSQLPIGVLRTDGKENLINAIELAAACDEQGQACVPEVCVCFGDHLYRGNRTTKCNAESFSAFTSYNLPPLAVTGININYNHHLIHRPQPDAPFTPHMQFEPAVLAITLFPGLSQSIFEPIFSLPEVKGIVLRTFGTGNAPSEQWLAQAITRATQQGKVVVNITQCQSGCVEMRRYQTGNQLLKAGVVSGHDMTVECAVTKLMHLFALHPDDPQTVRRLMATSIAGEISLHDEPNA
;
A
#
# COMPACT_ATOMS: atom_id res chain seq x y z
N VAL A 1 25.50 5.69 -34.67
CA VAL A 1 24.10 6.08 -34.75
C VAL A 1 23.62 6.30 -33.34
N LYS A 2 23.54 7.58 -32.86
CA LYS A 2 22.86 7.89 -31.60
C LYS A 2 21.37 7.58 -31.83
N LEU A 3 20.87 6.45 -31.29
CA LEU A 3 19.44 6.29 -31.06
C LEU A 3 19.00 7.51 -30.23
N PHE A 4 18.04 8.25 -30.73
CA PHE A 4 17.33 9.26 -29.94
C PHE A 4 16.70 8.51 -28.77
N SER A 5 17.32 8.58 -27.60
CA SER A 5 16.70 8.17 -26.35
C SER A 5 15.44 9.03 -26.23
N LEU A 6 14.28 8.44 -26.41
CA LEU A 6 13.01 9.12 -26.13
C LEU A 6 13.06 9.56 -24.67
N ARG A 7 12.96 10.87 -24.46
CA ARG A 7 12.97 11.49 -23.13
C ARG A 7 11.85 10.87 -22.29
N ARG A 8 12.21 10.26 -21.16
CA ARG A 8 11.24 9.61 -20.24
C ARG A 8 10.25 10.64 -19.70
N ARG A 9 9.00 10.23 -19.51
CA ARG A 9 7.88 11.08 -19.11
C ARG A 9 7.33 10.61 -17.78
N VAL A 10 7.35 11.48 -16.78
CA VAL A 10 6.84 11.20 -15.42
C VAL A 10 5.66 12.10 -15.11
N LEU A 11 4.56 11.52 -14.63
CA LEU A 11 3.42 12.26 -14.12
C LEU A 11 3.47 12.30 -12.60
N ILE A 12 3.54 13.51 -12.03
CA ILE A 12 3.40 13.73 -10.60
C ILE A 12 1.92 13.98 -10.30
N ILE A 13 1.31 13.12 -9.48
CA ILE A 13 -0.07 13.26 -8.99
C ILE A 13 0.03 13.79 -7.55
N TYR A 14 -0.43 15.01 -7.31
CA TYR A 14 -0.45 15.60 -5.99
C TYR A 14 -1.83 15.42 -5.36
N THR A 15 -1.93 14.57 -4.35
CA THR A 15 -3.19 14.36 -3.61
C THR A 15 -3.38 15.33 -2.47
N GLY A 16 -2.27 15.81 -1.89
CA GLY A 16 -2.21 16.61 -0.67
C GLY A 16 -1.01 16.23 0.18
N GLY A 17 -1.08 16.53 1.46
CA GLY A 17 -0.04 16.22 2.44
C GLY A 17 1.03 17.29 2.57
N THR A 18 1.85 17.13 3.61
CA THR A 18 2.84 18.11 4.09
C THR A 18 3.86 18.52 3.03
N ILE A 19 4.24 17.60 2.14
CA ILE A 19 5.27 17.86 1.12
C ILE A 19 4.94 19.04 0.20
N GLY A 20 3.66 19.21 -0.15
CA GLY A 20 3.22 20.29 -1.03
C GLY A 20 2.77 21.55 -0.30
N MET A 21 2.84 21.58 1.02
CA MET A 21 2.47 22.75 1.81
C MET A 21 3.63 23.74 1.85
N ILE A 22 3.34 24.99 1.53
CA ILE A 22 4.31 26.09 1.58
C ILE A 22 3.80 27.08 2.61
N ARG A 23 4.66 27.49 3.53
CA ARG A 23 4.32 28.54 4.49
C ARG A 23 4.44 29.90 3.78
N ASN A 24 3.34 30.62 3.67
CA ASN A 24 3.36 32.00 3.22
C ASN A 24 4.21 32.83 4.19
N PRO A 25 5.28 33.49 3.73
CA PRO A 25 6.19 34.23 4.61
C PRO A 25 5.54 35.48 5.24
N GLU A 26 4.47 36.02 4.65
CA GLU A 26 3.80 37.23 5.13
C GLU A 26 2.67 36.87 6.13
N THR A 27 1.91 35.81 5.87
CA THR A 27 0.74 35.44 6.68
C THR A 27 1.02 34.31 7.67
N GLY A 28 2.10 33.55 7.46
CA GLY A 28 2.40 32.33 8.20
C GLY A 28 1.47 31.15 7.90
N ALA A 29 0.45 31.32 7.06
CA ALA A 29 -0.48 30.30 6.66
C ALA A 29 0.17 29.31 5.67
N LEU A 30 -0.31 28.06 5.69
CA LEU A 30 0.07 27.05 4.71
C LEU A 30 -0.74 27.28 3.43
N GLU A 31 -0.06 27.49 2.31
CA GLU A 31 -0.65 27.61 0.99
C GLU A 31 -0.65 26.27 0.26
N THR A 32 -1.60 26.11 -0.67
CA THR A 32 -1.77 24.89 -1.46
C THR A 32 -0.66 24.74 -2.51
N PHE A 33 -0.40 23.49 -2.88
CA PHE A 33 0.58 23.09 -3.88
C PHE A 33 0.42 23.82 -5.20
N ASN A 34 1.54 24.39 -5.65
CA ASN A 34 1.73 24.86 -7.01
C ASN A 34 3.02 24.24 -7.58
N PHE A 35 2.92 23.57 -8.73
CA PHE A 35 4.07 22.92 -9.37
C PHE A 35 5.22 23.89 -9.67
N GLU A 36 4.92 25.15 -10.02
CA GLU A 36 5.95 26.17 -10.21
C GLU A 36 6.72 26.49 -8.91
N HIS A 37 6.01 26.47 -7.77
CA HIS A 37 6.65 26.62 -6.46
C HIS A 37 7.52 25.40 -6.12
N LEU A 38 7.07 24.18 -6.45
CA LEU A 38 7.89 22.99 -6.29
C LEU A 38 9.23 23.13 -7.06
N MET A 39 9.16 23.55 -8.30
CA MET A 39 10.34 23.77 -9.16
C MET A 39 11.26 24.90 -8.66
N LYS A 40 10.76 25.82 -7.82
CA LYS A 40 11.60 26.84 -7.16
C LYS A 40 12.33 26.27 -5.95
N HIS A 41 11.68 25.39 -5.19
CA HIS A 41 12.25 24.79 -3.97
C HIS A 41 13.16 23.59 -4.26
N VAL A 42 12.96 22.94 -5.40
CA VAL A 42 13.77 21.80 -5.87
C VAL A 42 14.27 22.12 -7.29
N PRO A 43 15.19 23.08 -7.44
CA PRO A 43 15.71 23.46 -8.75
C PRO A 43 16.44 22.31 -9.48
N GLU A 44 16.94 21.32 -8.73
CA GLU A 44 17.58 20.11 -9.24
C GLU A 44 16.68 19.29 -10.17
N LEU A 45 15.36 19.43 -10.07
CA LEU A 45 14.42 18.77 -11.00
C LEU A 45 14.59 19.23 -12.46
N ARG A 46 15.24 20.40 -12.68
CA ARG A 46 15.57 20.91 -14.03
C ARG A 46 16.77 20.23 -14.66
N GLU A 47 17.59 19.58 -13.84
CA GLU A 47 18.79 18.88 -14.30
C GLU A 47 18.42 17.48 -14.84
N PHE A 48 17.25 16.96 -14.52
CA PHE A 48 16.76 15.72 -15.09
C PHE A 48 16.45 15.88 -16.59
N ASP A 49 16.95 14.94 -17.39
CA ASP A 49 16.53 14.81 -18.79
C ASP A 49 15.20 14.03 -18.91
N TYR A 50 14.21 14.39 -18.07
CA TYR A 50 12.87 13.84 -18.07
C TYR A 50 11.84 14.91 -18.39
N SER A 51 10.72 14.50 -18.98
CA SER A 51 9.55 15.37 -19.13
C SER A 51 8.64 15.14 -17.92
N ILE A 52 8.61 16.11 -17.01
CA ILE A 52 7.79 16.04 -15.81
C ILE A 52 6.53 16.87 -16.00
N ARG A 53 5.37 16.30 -15.70
CA ARG A 53 4.09 17.00 -15.63
C ARG A 53 3.41 16.73 -14.28
N SER A 54 2.49 17.60 -13.90
CA SER A 54 1.75 17.47 -12.65
C SER A 54 0.25 17.44 -12.87
N TYR A 55 -0.43 16.70 -11.99
CA TYR A 55 -1.88 16.63 -11.86
C TYR A 55 -2.26 16.84 -10.38
N PRO A 56 -2.69 18.03 -9.97
CA PRO A 56 -3.12 18.27 -8.59
C PRO A 56 -4.55 17.83 -8.36
N PHE A 57 -4.84 17.35 -7.13
CA PHE A 57 -6.20 17.24 -6.63
C PHE A 57 -6.72 18.61 -6.24
N GLU A 58 -7.95 18.92 -6.60
CA GLU A 58 -8.62 20.17 -6.27
C GLU A 58 -9.97 19.86 -5.59
N PRO A 59 -10.11 20.20 -4.30
CA PRO A 59 -9.06 20.64 -3.38
C PRO A 59 -8.07 19.52 -3.04
N PRO A 60 -6.84 19.84 -2.57
CA PRO A 60 -5.94 18.83 -1.99
C PRO A 60 -6.55 18.30 -0.69
N ILE A 61 -6.23 17.04 -0.37
CA ILE A 61 -6.80 16.33 0.77
C ILE A 61 -5.76 16.11 1.88
N ASP A 62 -6.22 16.11 3.12
CA ASP A 62 -5.48 15.49 4.21
C ASP A 62 -5.55 13.96 4.03
N SER A 63 -4.43 13.26 4.23
CA SER A 63 -4.41 11.80 4.09
C SER A 63 -5.28 11.08 5.11
N SER A 64 -5.60 11.71 6.25
CA SER A 64 -6.57 11.18 7.22
C SER A 64 -8.00 11.08 6.66
N ASP A 65 -8.32 11.88 5.64
CA ASP A 65 -9.60 11.86 4.92
C ASP A 65 -9.59 10.94 3.68
N MET A 66 -8.53 10.14 3.51
CA MET A 66 -8.45 9.19 2.40
C MET A 66 -9.56 8.15 2.51
N LYS A 67 -10.16 7.82 1.37
CA LYS A 67 -11.28 6.88 1.26
C LYS A 67 -11.29 6.17 -0.09
N PRO A 68 -12.04 5.06 -0.23
CA PRO A 68 -12.04 4.23 -1.44
C PRO A 68 -12.32 4.97 -2.74
N GLU A 69 -13.18 6.01 -2.72
CA GLU A 69 -13.50 6.81 -3.91
C GLU A 69 -12.29 7.62 -4.40
N LEU A 70 -11.39 7.99 -3.48
CA LEU A 70 -10.16 8.71 -3.83
C LEU A 70 -9.10 7.75 -4.40
N TRP A 71 -9.05 6.49 -3.94
CA TRP A 71 -8.25 5.45 -4.59
C TRP A 71 -8.75 5.17 -6.00
N ALA A 72 -10.07 5.06 -6.20
CA ALA A 72 -10.69 4.90 -7.52
C ALA A 72 -10.33 6.07 -8.45
N LYS A 73 -10.31 7.31 -7.93
CA LYS A 73 -9.86 8.51 -8.67
C LYS A 73 -8.40 8.40 -9.09
N LEU A 74 -7.51 7.93 -8.19
CA LEU A 74 -6.10 7.69 -8.52
C LEU A 74 -5.94 6.64 -9.62
N VAL A 75 -6.61 5.51 -9.51
CA VAL A 75 -6.62 4.46 -10.55
C VAL A 75 -7.05 5.04 -11.90
N LYS A 76 -8.14 5.81 -11.91
CA LYS A 76 -8.66 6.45 -13.14
C LYS A 76 -7.66 7.43 -13.77
N ILE A 77 -6.95 8.22 -12.96
CA ILE A 77 -5.93 9.15 -13.45
C ILE A 77 -4.75 8.39 -14.07
N ILE A 78 -4.29 7.31 -13.41
CA ILE A 78 -3.20 6.48 -13.90
C ILE A 78 -3.62 5.80 -15.21
N ASP A 79 -4.78 5.18 -15.26
CA ASP A 79 -5.32 4.52 -16.46
C ASP A 79 -5.41 5.47 -17.65
N TYR A 80 -6.04 6.63 -17.45
CA TYR A 80 -6.18 7.65 -18.51
C TYR A 80 -4.83 8.11 -19.08
N ASN A 81 -3.82 8.17 -18.22
CA ASN A 81 -2.48 8.65 -18.59
C ASN A 81 -1.48 7.51 -18.88
N TYR A 82 -1.91 6.25 -18.79
CA TYR A 82 -1.01 5.10 -18.83
C TYR A 82 -0.13 5.06 -20.08
N ASN A 83 -0.70 5.32 -21.26
CA ASN A 83 0.03 5.33 -22.52
C ASN A 83 0.86 6.61 -22.76
N SER A 84 0.61 7.66 -22.00
CA SER A 84 1.25 8.96 -22.18
C SER A 84 2.49 9.17 -21.32
N PHE A 85 2.64 8.39 -20.24
CA PHE A 85 3.74 8.50 -19.29
C PHE A 85 4.43 7.16 -19.07
N ASP A 86 5.69 7.22 -18.68
CA ASP A 86 6.54 6.04 -18.46
C ASP A 86 6.62 5.64 -16.99
N GLY A 87 6.23 6.55 -16.09
CA GLY A 87 6.13 6.33 -14.65
C GLY A 87 5.27 7.38 -13.96
N PHE A 88 4.84 7.07 -12.75
CA PHE A 88 3.94 7.89 -11.95
C PHE A 88 4.53 8.10 -10.56
N VAL A 89 4.48 9.35 -10.08
CA VAL A 89 4.83 9.70 -8.70
C VAL A 89 3.58 10.26 -8.03
N ILE A 90 3.20 9.72 -6.88
CA ILE A 90 2.06 10.20 -6.09
C ILE A 90 2.60 10.89 -4.84
N LEU A 91 2.42 12.22 -4.77
CA LEU A 91 2.70 12.98 -3.56
C LEU A 91 1.51 12.88 -2.62
N HIS A 92 1.73 12.28 -1.45
CA HIS A 92 0.69 11.85 -0.53
C HIS A 92 1.04 12.20 0.92
N GLY A 93 0.04 12.48 1.75
CA GLY A 93 0.24 12.59 3.19
C GLY A 93 0.65 11.26 3.81
N THR A 94 1.53 11.28 4.82
CA THR A 94 2.19 10.07 5.33
C THR A 94 1.26 9.14 6.12
N ASP A 95 0.15 9.63 6.71
CA ASP A 95 -0.64 8.84 7.67
C ASP A 95 -1.34 7.62 7.07
N THR A 96 -1.84 7.73 5.85
CA THR A 96 -2.54 6.63 5.16
C THR A 96 -1.86 6.22 3.85
N MET A 97 -0.62 6.64 3.63
CA MET A 97 0.13 6.31 2.41
C MET A 97 0.26 4.79 2.20
N ALA A 98 0.50 4.01 3.28
CA ALA A 98 0.61 2.56 3.21
C ALA A 98 -0.72 1.89 2.81
N TYR A 99 -1.88 2.44 3.23
CA TYR A 99 -3.20 1.98 2.78
C TYR A 99 -3.40 2.27 1.29
N THR A 100 -3.09 3.48 0.84
CA THR A 100 -3.20 3.86 -0.57
C THR A 100 -2.28 3.02 -1.44
N ALA A 101 -1.02 2.82 -1.03
CA ALA A 101 -0.07 1.98 -1.74
C ALA A 101 -0.54 0.52 -1.83
N SER A 102 -1.09 -0.03 -0.74
CA SER A 102 -1.66 -1.38 -0.73
C SER A 102 -2.88 -1.48 -1.65
N ALA A 103 -3.82 -0.54 -1.58
CA ALA A 103 -5.01 -0.52 -2.42
C ALA A 103 -4.64 -0.46 -3.92
N LEU A 104 -3.72 0.42 -4.30
CA LEU A 104 -3.26 0.55 -5.67
C LEU A 104 -2.49 -0.68 -6.17
N SER A 105 -1.76 -1.39 -5.28
CA SER A 105 -1.06 -2.63 -5.63
C SER A 105 -2.01 -3.72 -6.12
N PHE A 106 -3.23 -3.78 -5.59
CA PHE A 106 -4.26 -4.72 -6.04
C PHE A 106 -5.06 -4.18 -7.22
N ALA A 107 -5.35 -2.88 -7.22
CA ALA A 107 -6.21 -2.26 -8.22
C ALA A 107 -5.54 -2.08 -9.60
N LEU A 108 -4.22 -2.01 -9.67
CA LEU A 108 -3.45 -1.86 -10.91
C LEU A 108 -2.89 -3.23 -11.33
N GLU A 109 -3.79 -4.14 -11.72
CA GLU A 109 -3.43 -5.50 -12.09
C GLU A 109 -2.54 -5.53 -13.34
N ASN A 110 -1.50 -6.35 -13.30
CA ASN A 110 -0.50 -6.51 -14.37
C ASN A 110 0.20 -5.20 -14.76
N LEU A 111 0.55 -4.40 -13.79
CA LEU A 111 1.22 -3.11 -13.94
C LEU A 111 2.62 -3.27 -14.56
N ALA A 112 2.89 -2.56 -15.67
CA ALA A 112 4.19 -2.57 -16.36
C ALA A 112 5.00 -1.29 -16.15
N LYS A 113 4.52 -0.35 -15.35
CA LYS A 113 5.14 0.95 -15.11
C LYS A 113 5.25 1.23 -13.61
N PRO A 114 6.28 1.97 -13.15
CA PRO A 114 6.39 2.34 -11.76
C PRO A 114 5.26 3.26 -11.32
N VAL A 115 4.70 3.01 -10.15
CA VAL A 115 3.80 3.93 -9.43
C VAL A 115 4.39 4.14 -8.04
N ILE A 116 5.09 5.25 -7.85
CA ILE A 116 5.88 5.53 -6.65
C ILE A 116 5.15 6.53 -5.77
N LEU A 117 4.70 6.09 -4.59
CA LEU A 117 4.17 6.99 -3.57
C LEU A 117 5.31 7.56 -2.75
N THR A 118 5.24 8.85 -2.47
CA THR A 118 6.16 9.54 -1.56
C THR A 118 5.49 10.72 -0.88
N GLY A 119 6.16 11.28 0.09
CA GLY A 119 5.69 12.42 0.88
C GLY A 119 6.82 12.98 1.72
N SER A 120 6.51 13.73 2.75
CA SER A 120 7.49 14.22 3.71
C SER A 120 6.91 14.41 5.09
N GLN A 121 7.77 14.39 6.10
CA GLN A 121 7.42 14.76 7.47
C GLN A 121 7.39 16.28 7.64
N LEU A 122 8.20 16.99 6.86
CA LEU A 122 8.27 18.45 6.89
C LEU A 122 7.91 19.05 5.51
N PRO A 123 7.28 20.25 5.47
CA PRO A 123 7.02 20.97 4.23
C PRO A 123 8.29 21.18 3.39
N ILE A 124 8.17 21.12 2.07
CA ILE A 124 9.34 21.20 1.18
C ILE A 124 10.09 22.53 1.27
N GLY A 125 9.44 23.60 1.71
CA GLY A 125 10.06 24.92 1.91
C GLY A 125 10.81 25.09 3.25
N VAL A 126 10.84 24.05 4.12
CA VAL A 126 11.50 24.14 5.42
C VAL A 126 12.97 23.70 5.30
N LEU A 127 13.87 24.39 6.02
CA LEU A 127 15.33 24.21 5.92
C LEU A 127 15.82 22.76 6.06
N ARG A 128 15.17 21.96 6.91
CA ARG A 128 15.56 20.55 7.19
C ARG A 128 14.56 19.56 6.62
N THR A 129 13.88 19.90 5.54
CA THR A 129 12.89 19.00 4.94
C THR A 129 13.53 17.73 4.40
N ASP A 130 12.85 16.61 4.63
CA ASP A 130 13.08 15.32 3.97
C ASP A 130 12.40 15.24 2.58
N GLY A 131 11.49 16.18 2.29
CA GLY A 131 10.67 16.16 1.07
C GLY A 131 11.47 16.32 -0.22
N LYS A 132 12.61 17.00 -0.17
CA LYS A 132 13.44 17.24 -1.35
C LYS A 132 14.07 15.95 -1.86
N GLU A 133 14.76 15.21 -0.99
CA GLU A 133 15.39 13.95 -1.33
C GLU A 133 14.34 12.88 -1.68
N ASN A 134 13.25 12.82 -0.92
CA ASN A 134 12.15 11.89 -1.19
C ASN A 134 11.56 12.11 -2.61
N LEU A 135 11.37 13.35 -3.01
CA LEU A 135 10.85 13.69 -4.34
C LEU A 135 11.84 13.35 -5.46
N ILE A 136 13.11 13.71 -5.30
CA ILE A 136 14.17 13.42 -6.29
C ILE A 136 14.27 11.91 -6.50
N ASN A 137 14.41 11.15 -5.42
CA ASN A 137 14.48 9.69 -5.46
C ASN A 137 13.24 9.07 -6.13
N ALA A 138 12.04 9.54 -5.78
CA ALA A 138 10.81 9.01 -6.35
C ALA A 138 10.71 9.25 -7.87
N ILE A 139 11.12 10.43 -8.36
CA ILE A 139 11.12 10.77 -9.80
C ILE A 139 12.16 9.92 -10.54
N GLU A 140 13.36 9.80 -10.00
CA GLU A 140 14.43 9.00 -10.60
C GLU A 140 14.01 7.54 -10.72
N LEU A 141 13.47 6.95 -9.64
CA LEU A 141 12.95 5.59 -9.62
C LEU A 141 11.77 5.38 -10.58
N ALA A 142 10.87 6.37 -10.71
CA ALA A 142 9.75 6.32 -11.63
C ALA A 142 10.17 6.42 -13.11
N ALA A 143 11.29 7.06 -13.40
CA ALA A 143 11.85 7.19 -14.75
C ALA A 143 12.81 6.05 -15.11
N ALA A 144 13.30 5.28 -14.11
CA ALA A 144 14.34 4.29 -14.33
C ALA A 144 13.91 3.14 -15.23
N CYS A 145 14.76 2.81 -16.22
CA CYS A 145 14.55 1.68 -17.13
C CYS A 145 15.86 0.93 -17.38
N ASP A 146 15.71 -0.33 -17.78
CA ASP A 146 16.83 -1.16 -18.23
C ASP A 146 17.26 -0.82 -19.67
N GLU A 147 18.26 -1.56 -20.19
CA GLU A 147 18.79 -1.37 -21.54
C GLU A 147 17.74 -1.64 -22.64
N GLN A 148 16.70 -2.40 -22.33
CA GLN A 148 15.58 -2.71 -23.22
C GLN A 148 14.45 -1.66 -23.14
N GLY A 149 14.60 -0.64 -22.28
CA GLY A 149 13.61 0.41 -22.03
C GLY A 149 12.46 -0.01 -21.13
N GLN A 150 12.54 -1.20 -20.50
CA GLN A 150 11.54 -1.66 -19.55
C GLN A 150 11.78 -1.01 -18.17
N ALA A 151 10.71 -0.73 -17.43
CA ALA A 151 10.81 -0.17 -16.10
C ALA A 151 11.65 -1.05 -15.15
N CYS A 152 12.56 -0.45 -14.40
CA CYS A 152 13.37 -1.17 -13.41
C CYS A 152 12.49 -1.82 -12.34
N VAL A 153 11.46 -1.11 -11.84
CA VAL A 153 10.51 -1.61 -10.83
C VAL A 153 9.08 -1.32 -11.28
N PRO A 154 8.43 -2.19 -12.06
CA PRO A 154 7.06 -2.00 -12.55
C PRO A 154 6.03 -2.41 -11.48
N GLU A 155 6.10 -1.80 -10.31
CA GLU A 155 5.24 -2.08 -9.17
C GLU A 155 4.71 -0.78 -8.54
N VAL A 156 3.68 -0.90 -7.71
CA VAL A 156 3.30 0.15 -6.77
C VAL A 156 4.24 0.09 -5.57
N CYS A 157 4.94 1.20 -5.30
CA CYS A 157 5.96 1.27 -4.26
C CYS A 157 5.79 2.50 -3.38
N VAL A 158 6.35 2.44 -2.17
CA VAL A 158 6.59 3.60 -1.31
C VAL A 158 8.09 3.90 -1.32
N CYS A 159 8.44 5.11 -1.75
CA CYS A 159 9.80 5.65 -1.65
C CYS A 159 9.87 6.63 -0.49
N PHE A 160 10.66 6.31 0.53
CA PHE A 160 10.81 7.18 1.69
C PHE A 160 12.21 7.05 2.28
N GLY A 161 12.86 8.18 2.50
CA GLY A 161 14.30 8.21 2.78
C GLY A 161 15.09 7.65 1.59
N ASP A 162 15.97 6.73 1.86
CA ASP A 162 16.84 6.07 0.87
C ASP A 162 16.30 4.69 0.42
N HIS A 163 15.05 4.34 0.76
CA HIS A 163 14.51 3.02 0.49
C HIS A 163 13.29 3.06 -0.43
N LEU A 164 13.21 2.07 -1.32
CA LEU A 164 12.03 1.76 -2.13
C LEU A 164 11.40 0.47 -1.64
N TYR A 165 10.24 0.56 -1.01
CA TYR A 165 9.50 -0.59 -0.49
C TYR A 165 8.35 -0.98 -1.42
N ARG A 166 8.03 -2.28 -1.52
CA ARG A 166 6.78 -2.72 -2.16
C ARG A 166 5.58 -2.15 -1.41
N GLY A 167 4.64 -1.54 -2.12
CA GLY A 167 3.55 -0.78 -1.54
C GLY A 167 2.68 -1.57 -0.55
N ASN A 168 2.29 -2.80 -0.92
CA ASN A 168 1.46 -3.68 -0.09
C ASN A 168 2.23 -4.45 1.01
N ARG A 169 3.54 -4.17 1.18
CA ARG A 169 4.38 -4.72 2.25
C ARG A 169 4.83 -3.66 3.25
N THR A 170 4.44 -2.42 3.01
CA THR A 170 4.90 -1.24 3.74
C THR A 170 3.93 -0.85 4.84
N THR A 171 4.46 -0.36 5.95
CA THR A 171 3.69 0.25 7.05
C THR A 171 4.40 1.50 7.56
N LYS A 172 3.63 2.47 8.09
CA LYS A 172 4.18 3.64 8.80
C LYS A 172 4.56 3.21 10.20
N CYS A 173 5.85 3.19 10.48
CA CYS A 173 6.40 2.72 11.77
C CYS A 173 6.76 3.86 12.74
N ASN A 174 6.82 5.11 12.27
CA ASN A 174 7.19 6.26 13.11
C ASN A 174 6.44 7.52 12.70
N ALA A 175 5.97 8.28 13.69
CA ALA A 175 5.22 9.52 13.49
C ALA A 175 6.11 10.76 13.30
N GLU A 176 7.38 10.73 13.74
CA GLU A 176 8.25 11.90 13.81
C GLU A 176 9.57 11.74 13.04
N SER A 177 10.04 10.50 12.85
CA SER A 177 11.32 10.24 12.17
C SER A 177 11.21 10.44 10.66
N PHE A 178 12.30 10.85 10.04
CA PHE A 178 12.43 10.83 8.58
C PHE A 178 12.46 9.41 8.01
N SER A 179 12.85 8.41 8.79
CA SER A 179 12.65 6.99 8.48
C SER A 179 11.27 6.54 8.97
N ALA A 180 10.21 7.09 8.39
CA ALA A 180 8.83 6.90 8.85
C ALA A 180 8.18 5.60 8.39
N PHE A 181 8.69 4.97 7.34
CA PHE A 181 8.16 3.75 6.74
C PHE A 181 9.16 2.60 6.78
N THR A 182 8.63 1.39 6.84
CA THR A 182 9.41 0.17 6.75
C THR A 182 8.59 -0.98 6.18
N SER A 183 9.29 -2.03 5.75
CA SER A 183 8.73 -3.32 5.37
C SER A 183 9.44 -4.39 6.20
N TYR A 184 8.76 -4.93 7.22
CA TYR A 184 9.38 -5.82 8.21
C TYR A 184 9.67 -7.22 7.69
N ASN A 185 8.88 -7.71 6.73
CA ASN A 185 8.94 -9.10 6.25
C ASN A 185 9.46 -9.22 4.81
N LEU A 186 9.75 -8.10 4.14
CA LEU A 186 10.34 -8.08 2.81
C LEU A 186 11.42 -7.01 2.74
N PRO A 187 12.64 -7.33 2.29
CA PRO A 187 13.68 -6.32 2.07
C PRO A 187 13.24 -5.25 1.06
N PRO A 188 13.83 -4.04 1.08
CA PRO A 188 13.57 -3.02 0.08
C PRO A 188 13.81 -3.53 -1.35
N LEU A 189 13.00 -3.10 -2.30
CA LEU A 189 13.17 -3.40 -3.73
C LEU A 189 14.35 -2.64 -4.34
N ALA A 190 14.67 -1.47 -3.78
CA ALA A 190 15.87 -0.73 -4.10
C ALA A 190 16.32 0.14 -2.92
N VAL A 191 17.60 0.47 -2.92
CA VAL A 191 18.21 1.44 -2.00
C VAL A 191 18.93 2.49 -2.83
N THR A 192 18.59 3.77 -2.59
CA THR A 192 19.18 4.92 -3.24
C THR A 192 20.41 5.39 -2.47
N GLY A 193 21.48 5.74 -3.18
CA GLY A 193 22.72 6.25 -2.64
C GLY A 193 23.46 6.98 -3.76
N ILE A 194 24.77 6.86 -3.86
CA ILE A 194 25.51 7.35 -5.04
C ILE A 194 25.01 6.65 -6.31
N ASN A 195 24.65 5.37 -6.18
CA ASN A 195 23.99 4.60 -7.22
C ASN A 195 22.72 3.98 -6.63
N ILE A 196 21.72 3.70 -7.46
CA ILE A 196 20.54 2.95 -7.07
C ILE A 196 20.87 1.46 -7.16
N ASN A 197 20.75 0.77 -6.02
CA ASN A 197 20.96 -0.67 -5.94
C ASN A 197 19.61 -1.40 -5.92
N TYR A 198 19.30 -2.12 -7.00
CA TYR A 198 18.04 -2.86 -7.13
C TYR A 198 18.17 -4.30 -6.63
N ASN A 199 17.17 -4.77 -5.91
CA ASN A 199 17.03 -6.15 -5.47
C ASN A 199 16.21 -6.95 -6.51
N HIS A 200 16.83 -7.23 -7.65
CA HIS A 200 16.17 -7.74 -8.86
C HIS A 200 15.35 -9.02 -8.65
N HIS A 201 15.75 -9.90 -7.71
CA HIS A 201 15.01 -11.15 -7.47
C HIS A 201 13.70 -10.95 -6.71
N LEU A 202 13.52 -9.81 -6.07
CA LEU A 202 12.28 -9.48 -5.37
C LEU A 202 11.27 -8.77 -6.26
N ILE A 203 11.75 -8.15 -7.36
CA ILE A 203 10.91 -7.31 -8.21
C ILE A 203 9.96 -8.17 -9.04
N HIS A 204 8.67 -7.91 -8.89
CA HIS A 204 7.64 -8.53 -9.73
C HIS A 204 7.65 -7.92 -11.13
N ARG A 205 7.47 -8.78 -12.12
CA ARG A 205 7.32 -8.38 -13.52
C ARG A 205 5.91 -8.68 -13.99
N PRO A 206 5.32 -7.84 -14.84
CA PRO A 206 4.03 -8.13 -15.44
C PRO A 206 4.10 -9.40 -16.30
N GLN A 207 2.99 -10.09 -16.42
CA GLN A 207 2.85 -11.22 -17.33
C GLN A 207 2.85 -10.69 -18.77
N PRO A 208 3.73 -11.17 -19.67
CA PRO A 208 3.91 -10.58 -21.00
C PRO A 208 2.64 -10.57 -21.85
N ASP A 209 1.82 -11.62 -21.73
CA ASP A 209 0.64 -11.84 -22.56
C ASP A 209 -0.67 -11.34 -21.91
N ALA A 210 -0.61 -10.78 -20.72
CA ALA A 210 -1.78 -10.23 -20.04
C ALA A 210 -1.80 -8.69 -20.14
N PRO A 211 -2.97 -8.09 -20.42
CA PRO A 211 -3.10 -6.64 -20.46
C PRO A 211 -3.01 -6.03 -19.07
N PHE A 212 -2.61 -4.75 -18.99
CA PHE A 212 -2.84 -3.93 -17.80
C PHE A 212 -4.34 -3.78 -17.59
N THR A 213 -4.82 -4.12 -16.39
CA THR A 213 -6.25 -4.14 -16.04
C THR A 213 -6.50 -3.33 -14.76
N PRO A 214 -6.96 -2.07 -14.88
CA PRO A 214 -7.26 -1.24 -13.71
C PRO A 214 -8.64 -1.55 -13.13
N HIS A 215 -8.72 -1.70 -11.79
CA HIS A 215 -9.95 -1.91 -11.03
C HIS A 215 -10.26 -0.67 -10.19
N MET A 216 -11.43 -0.06 -10.38
CA MET A 216 -11.81 1.22 -9.75
C MET A 216 -12.80 1.05 -8.59
N GLN A 217 -13.09 -0.19 -8.18
CA GLN A 217 -14.08 -0.45 -7.14
C GLN A 217 -13.43 -1.07 -5.92
N PHE A 218 -13.89 -0.63 -4.76
CA PHE A 218 -13.48 -1.14 -3.44
C PHE A 218 -14.74 -1.25 -2.57
N GLU A 219 -14.93 -2.37 -1.90
CA GLU A 219 -16.04 -2.60 -0.96
C GLU A 219 -15.62 -2.20 0.46
N PRO A 220 -16.18 -1.15 1.05
CA PRO A 220 -15.74 -0.66 2.37
C PRO A 220 -16.26 -1.48 3.55
N ALA A 221 -17.06 -2.52 3.33
CA ALA A 221 -17.67 -3.35 4.39
C ALA A 221 -16.67 -4.27 5.11
N VAL A 222 -15.54 -3.71 5.56
CA VAL A 222 -14.42 -4.42 6.22
C VAL A 222 -14.11 -3.78 7.57
N LEU A 223 -13.91 -4.62 8.60
CA LEU A 223 -13.44 -4.20 9.91
C LEU A 223 -12.07 -4.79 10.25
N ALA A 224 -11.23 -4.03 10.95
CA ALA A 224 -10.03 -4.53 11.59
C ALA A 224 -10.21 -4.51 13.11
N ILE A 225 -10.00 -5.65 13.78
CA ILE A 225 -10.18 -5.83 15.21
C ILE A 225 -8.85 -6.28 15.82
N THR A 226 -8.31 -5.52 16.76
CA THR A 226 -7.15 -5.91 17.54
C THR A 226 -7.60 -6.61 18.83
N LEU A 227 -7.20 -7.86 19.03
CA LEU A 227 -7.47 -8.60 20.27
C LEU A 227 -6.55 -8.09 21.38
N PHE A 228 -7.06 -8.06 22.62
CA PHE A 228 -6.30 -7.68 23.80
C PHE A 228 -6.80 -8.47 25.03
N PRO A 229 -5.99 -8.62 26.10
CA PRO A 229 -6.43 -9.25 27.34
C PRO A 229 -7.61 -8.52 27.99
N GLY A 230 -8.66 -9.26 28.36
CA GLY A 230 -9.88 -8.67 28.94
C GLY A 230 -10.96 -8.31 27.91
N LEU A 231 -10.90 -8.90 26.71
CA LEU A 231 -11.93 -8.76 25.68
C LEU A 231 -13.30 -9.17 26.21
N SER A 232 -14.27 -8.26 26.23
CA SER A 232 -15.63 -8.53 26.75
C SER A 232 -16.52 -9.17 25.69
N GLN A 233 -17.09 -10.33 26.00
CA GLN A 233 -18.05 -11.02 25.11
C GLN A 233 -19.21 -10.10 24.69
N SER A 234 -19.83 -9.42 25.65
CA SER A 234 -20.99 -8.55 25.41
C SER A 234 -20.72 -7.39 24.45
N ILE A 235 -19.47 -6.96 24.35
CA ILE A 235 -19.06 -5.87 23.47
C ILE A 235 -18.67 -6.41 22.08
N PHE A 236 -17.88 -7.48 22.03
CA PHE A 236 -17.27 -7.94 20.80
C PHE A 236 -18.13 -8.94 20.01
N GLU A 237 -18.93 -9.79 20.67
CA GLU A 237 -19.75 -10.77 19.97
C GLU A 237 -20.75 -10.12 18.98
N PRO A 238 -21.43 -8.99 19.30
CA PRO A 238 -22.31 -8.32 18.33
C PRO A 238 -21.62 -7.88 17.05
N ILE A 239 -20.31 -7.53 17.11
CA ILE A 239 -19.54 -7.05 15.95
C ILE A 239 -19.49 -8.12 14.85
N PHE A 240 -19.36 -9.40 15.23
CA PHE A 240 -19.32 -10.50 14.28
C PHE A 240 -20.68 -10.74 13.58
N SER A 241 -21.76 -10.20 14.13
CA SER A 241 -23.11 -10.34 13.62
C SER A 241 -23.61 -9.12 12.83
N LEU A 242 -22.81 -8.04 12.72
CA LEU A 242 -23.20 -6.83 11.99
C LEU A 242 -23.48 -7.16 10.51
N PRO A 243 -24.70 -6.93 10.00
CA PRO A 243 -25.08 -7.31 8.64
C PRO A 243 -24.31 -6.52 7.57
N GLU A 244 -23.85 -5.30 7.89
CA GLU A 244 -23.12 -4.43 6.97
C GLU A 244 -21.66 -4.89 6.75
N VAL A 245 -21.14 -5.76 7.64
CA VAL A 245 -19.76 -6.24 7.60
C VAL A 245 -19.66 -7.51 6.79
N LYS A 246 -18.87 -7.49 5.72
CA LYS A 246 -18.54 -8.65 4.88
C LYS A 246 -17.20 -9.29 5.27
N GLY A 247 -16.21 -8.46 5.64
CA GLY A 247 -14.86 -8.91 5.96
C GLY A 247 -14.38 -8.45 7.33
N ILE A 248 -13.64 -9.29 8.03
CA ILE A 248 -13.05 -8.98 9.33
C ILE A 248 -11.57 -9.38 9.33
N VAL A 249 -10.70 -8.42 9.61
CA VAL A 249 -9.28 -8.67 9.87
C VAL A 249 -9.07 -8.75 11.37
N LEU A 250 -8.74 -9.94 11.87
CA LEU A 250 -8.38 -10.16 13.27
C LEU A 250 -6.88 -10.00 13.45
N ARG A 251 -6.46 -9.05 14.28
CA ARG A 251 -5.09 -8.90 14.71
C ARG A 251 -4.90 -9.67 16.01
N THR A 252 -4.24 -10.83 15.93
CA THR A 252 -4.10 -11.78 17.02
C THR A 252 -2.69 -11.79 17.62
N PHE A 253 -2.46 -12.56 18.66
CA PHE A 253 -1.19 -12.59 19.38
C PHE A 253 -0.16 -13.50 18.72
N GLY A 254 1.10 -13.09 18.75
CA GLY A 254 2.24 -13.91 18.30
C GLY A 254 2.01 -14.50 16.90
N THR A 255 2.14 -15.81 16.78
CA THR A 255 1.96 -16.54 15.51
C THR A 255 0.50 -16.85 15.15
N GLY A 256 -0.45 -16.06 15.63
CA GLY A 256 -1.87 -16.21 15.27
C GLY A 256 -2.75 -16.78 16.40
N ASN A 257 -2.34 -16.61 17.66
CA ASN A 257 -3.08 -17.08 18.82
C ASN A 257 -4.19 -16.11 19.25
N ALA A 258 -5.30 -16.65 19.73
CA ALA A 258 -6.43 -15.91 20.28
C ALA A 258 -6.80 -16.44 21.68
N PRO A 259 -7.61 -15.70 22.46
CA PRO A 259 -8.17 -16.23 23.70
C PRO A 259 -8.89 -17.57 23.44
N SER A 260 -8.75 -18.52 24.39
CA SER A 260 -9.36 -19.87 24.31
C SER A 260 -10.84 -19.91 24.64
N GLU A 261 -11.47 -18.78 24.86
CA GLU A 261 -12.86 -18.63 25.24
C GLU A 261 -13.81 -19.10 24.13
N GLN A 262 -14.73 -19.99 24.48
CA GLN A 262 -15.65 -20.64 23.52
C GLN A 262 -16.50 -19.63 22.75
N TRP A 263 -16.95 -18.56 23.41
CA TRP A 263 -17.81 -17.57 22.77
C TRP A 263 -17.17 -16.94 21.52
N LEU A 264 -15.83 -16.69 21.56
CA LEU A 264 -15.11 -16.09 20.45
C LEU A 264 -15.10 -17.01 19.23
N ALA A 265 -14.71 -18.28 19.42
CA ALA A 265 -14.72 -19.27 18.35
C ALA A 265 -16.13 -19.50 17.79
N GLN A 266 -17.17 -19.51 18.65
CA GLN A 266 -18.56 -19.65 18.23
C GLN A 266 -19.07 -18.42 17.45
N ALA A 267 -18.74 -17.20 17.88
CA ALA A 267 -19.10 -15.96 17.18
C ALA A 267 -18.46 -15.92 15.79
N ILE A 268 -17.18 -16.27 15.68
CA ILE A 268 -16.47 -16.36 14.40
C ILE A 268 -17.09 -17.45 13.51
N THR A 269 -17.39 -18.63 14.05
CA THR A 269 -18.03 -19.73 13.30
C THR A 269 -19.36 -19.27 12.71
N ARG A 270 -20.21 -18.61 13.49
CA ARG A 270 -21.49 -18.06 12.98
C ARG A 270 -21.25 -17.05 11.86
N ALA A 271 -20.29 -16.14 12.04
CA ALA A 271 -19.95 -15.14 11.03
C ALA A 271 -19.50 -15.79 9.72
N THR A 272 -18.61 -16.78 9.77
CA THR A 272 -18.11 -17.48 8.57
C THR A 272 -19.19 -18.33 7.90
N GLN A 273 -20.10 -18.93 8.65
CA GLN A 273 -21.26 -19.67 8.13
C GLN A 273 -22.27 -18.73 7.44
N GLN A 274 -22.35 -17.47 7.87
CA GLN A 274 -23.14 -16.42 7.23
C GLN A 274 -22.46 -15.77 6.01
N GLY A 275 -21.31 -16.30 5.58
CA GLY A 275 -20.59 -15.82 4.40
C GLY A 275 -19.57 -14.71 4.67
N LYS A 276 -19.34 -14.31 5.93
CA LYS A 276 -18.27 -13.35 6.22
C LYS A 276 -16.90 -14.00 6.06
N VAL A 277 -15.93 -13.22 5.57
CA VAL A 277 -14.53 -13.64 5.47
C VAL A 277 -13.75 -13.07 6.65
N VAL A 278 -13.25 -13.96 7.50
CA VAL A 278 -12.44 -13.60 8.66
C VAL A 278 -10.99 -13.99 8.40
N VAL A 279 -10.09 -13.01 8.45
CA VAL A 279 -8.67 -13.16 8.16
C VAL A 279 -7.86 -12.91 9.43
N ASN A 280 -6.93 -13.81 9.74
CA ASN A 280 -6.05 -13.71 10.90
C ASN A 280 -4.68 -13.15 10.47
N ILE A 281 -4.28 -12.03 11.06
CA ILE A 281 -2.92 -11.48 10.96
C ILE A 281 -2.31 -11.31 12.35
N THR A 282 -0.97 -11.25 12.42
CA THR A 282 -0.29 -11.02 13.69
C THR A 282 -0.32 -9.55 14.11
N GLN A 283 -0.30 -9.30 15.42
CA GLN A 283 -0.01 -7.96 15.98
C GLN A 283 1.48 -7.64 15.98
N CYS A 284 2.34 -8.66 15.83
CA CYS A 284 3.77 -8.45 15.73
C CYS A 284 4.11 -7.73 14.42
N GLN A 285 5.13 -6.90 14.47
CA GLN A 285 5.58 -6.14 13.30
C GLN A 285 6.25 -7.04 12.27
N SER A 286 6.91 -8.10 12.70
CA SER A 286 7.56 -9.10 11.82
C SER A 286 7.11 -10.51 12.19
N GLY A 287 7.28 -11.44 11.25
CA GLY A 287 6.87 -12.82 11.35
C GLY A 287 5.52 -13.09 10.66
N CYS A 288 5.03 -14.29 10.77
CA CYS A 288 3.82 -14.75 10.07
C CYS A 288 2.86 -15.48 11.01
N VAL A 289 1.63 -15.65 10.53
CA VAL A 289 0.61 -16.44 11.19
C VAL A 289 0.74 -17.92 10.83
N GLU A 290 0.94 -18.76 11.85
CA GLU A 290 1.03 -20.22 11.77
C GLU A 290 -0.07 -20.87 12.62
N MET A 291 -1.32 -20.81 12.17
CA MET A 291 -2.47 -21.23 12.98
C MET A 291 -2.46 -22.72 13.36
N ARG A 292 -1.72 -23.57 12.65
CA ARG A 292 -1.61 -25.01 12.98
C ARG A 292 -0.68 -25.31 14.15
N ARG A 293 0.17 -24.35 14.55
CA ARG A 293 1.22 -24.55 15.55
C ARG A 293 0.69 -24.74 16.97
N TYR A 294 -0.43 -24.06 17.30
CA TYR A 294 -1.02 -24.07 18.64
C TYR A 294 -2.51 -24.41 18.62
N GLN A 295 -3.02 -24.93 19.78
CA GLN A 295 -4.43 -25.33 19.90
C GLN A 295 -5.40 -24.18 19.62
N THR A 296 -5.10 -22.98 20.10
CA THR A 296 -5.95 -21.78 19.90
C THR A 296 -5.99 -21.34 18.42
N GLY A 297 -4.88 -21.43 17.71
CA GLY A 297 -4.83 -21.22 16.26
C GLY A 297 -5.66 -22.26 15.49
N ASN A 298 -5.59 -23.53 15.89
CA ASN A 298 -6.41 -24.60 15.33
C ASN A 298 -7.92 -24.38 15.55
N GLN A 299 -8.32 -23.77 16.67
CA GLN A 299 -9.73 -23.40 16.91
C GLN A 299 -10.20 -22.34 15.90
N LEU A 300 -9.36 -21.35 15.59
CA LEU A 300 -9.66 -20.35 14.56
C LEU A 300 -9.78 -20.99 13.17
N LEU A 301 -8.89 -21.91 12.80
CA LEU A 301 -9.01 -22.67 11.55
C LEU A 301 -10.33 -23.42 11.45
N LYS A 302 -10.72 -24.14 12.52
CA LYS A 302 -12.01 -24.85 12.58
C LYS A 302 -13.21 -23.91 12.51
N ALA A 303 -13.09 -22.70 13.05
CA ALA A 303 -14.09 -21.64 12.94
C ALA A 303 -14.16 -21.01 11.54
N GLY A 304 -13.30 -21.43 10.62
CA GLY A 304 -13.29 -20.96 9.24
C GLY A 304 -12.45 -19.71 8.98
N VAL A 305 -11.54 -19.35 9.87
CA VAL A 305 -10.62 -18.22 9.68
C VAL A 305 -9.56 -18.54 8.64
N VAL A 306 -9.25 -17.57 7.80
CA VAL A 306 -8.17 -17.63 6.78
C VAL A 306 -6.88 -17.06 7.35
N SER A 307 -5.75 -17.70 7.05
CA SER A 307 -4.44 -17.10 7.36
C SER A 307 -4.18 -15.88 6.48
N GLY A 308 -3.81 -14.76 7.11
CA GLY A 308 -3.26 -13.59 6.44
C GLY A 308 -1.75 -13.65 6.29
N HIS A 309 -1.13 -14.76 6.71
CA HIS A 309 0.32 -14.97 6.63
C HIS A 309 1.10 -13.82 7.30
N ASP A 310 1.92 -13.14 6.55
CA ASP A 310 2.76 -12.02 6.97
C ASP A 310 2.30 -10.66 6.41
N MET A 311 1.04 -10.57 5.98
CA MET A 311 0.46 -9.30 5.52
C MET A 311 0.43 -8.26 6.65
N THR A 312 0.64 -6.99 6.27
CA THR A 312 0.35 -5.84 7.14
C THR A 312 -1.16 -5.66 7.29
N VAL A 313 -1.60 -4.87 8.27
CA VAL A 313 -3.02 -4.57 8.44
C VAL A 313 -3.56 -3.76 7.26
N GLU A 314 -2.77 -2.83 6.74
CA GLU A 314 -3.10 -2.01 5.58
C GLU A 314 -3.34 -2.89 4.35
N CYS A 315 -2.47 -3.84 4.15
CA CYS A 315 -2.58 -4.83 3.08
C CYS A 315 -3.83 -5.71 3.22
N ALA A 316 -4.04 -6.33 4.38
CA ALA A 316 -5.15 -7.25 4.59
C ALA A 316 -6.51 -6.56 4.43
N VAL A 317 -6.66 -5.33 4.96
CA VAL A 317 -7.89 -4.54 4.84
C VAL A 317 -8.16 -4.18 3.38
N THR A 318 -7.18 -3.61 2.68
CA THR A 318 -7.38 -3.16 1.29
C THR A 318 -7.53 -4.32 0.32
N LYS A 319 -6.88 -5.47 0.57
CA LYS A 319 -7.08 -6.70 -0.20
C LYS A 319 -8.51 -7.23 -0.08
N LEU A 320 -9.06 -7.26 1.14
CA LEU A 320 -10.47 -7.63 1.35
C LEU A 320 -11.42 -6.68 0.62
N MET A 321 -11.22 -5.36 0.75
CA MET A 321 -12.04 -4.36 0.06
C MET A 321 -12.00 -4.55 -1.46
N HIS A 322 -10.84 -4.83 -2.02
CA HIS A 322 -10.64 -5.09 -3.45
C HIS A 322 -11.33 -6.39 -3.88
N LEU A 323 -11.10 -7.48 -3.17
CA LEU A 323 -11.64 -8.79 -3.52
C LEU A 323 -13.17 -8.85 -3.39
N PHE A 324 -13.76 -8.20 -2.39
CA PHE A 324 -15.22 -8.11 -2.28
C PHE A 324 -15.84 -7.24 -3.37
N ALA A 325 -15.13 -6.25 -3.89
CA ALA A 325 -15.61 -5.48 -5.03
C ALA A 325 -15.60 -6.32 -6.32
N LEU A 326 -14.60 -7.20 -6.50
CA LEU A 326 -14.53 -8.10 -7.66
C LEU A 326 -15.46 -9.32 -7.55
N HIS A 327 -15.72 -9.79 -6.34
CA HIS A 327 -16.49 -11.01 -6.07
C HIS A 327 -17.56 -10.75 -5.00
N PRO A 328 -18.56 -9.86 -5.26
CA PRO A 328 -19.50 -9.37 -4.24
C PRO A 328 -20.37 -10.48 -3.63
N ASP A 329 -20.69 -11.52 -4.41
CA ASP A 329 -21.59 -12.61 -4.03
C ASP A 329 -20.86 -13.97 -3.87
N ASP A 330 -19.52 -13.98 -3.94
CA ASP A 330 -18.71 -15.20 -3.82
C ASP A 330 -17.66 -15.11 -2.70
N PRO A 331 -18.07 -15.26 -1.44
CA PRO A 331 -17.15 -15.22 -0.31
C PRO A 331 -16.15 -16.39 -0.32
N GLN A 332 -16.42 -17.49 -1.03
CA GLN A 332 -15.49 -18.61 -1.12
C GLN A 332 -14.29 -18.26 -1.99
N THR A 333 -14.51 -17.59 -3.11
CA THR A 333 -13.42 -17.07 -3.93
C THR A 333 -12.62 -16.01 -3.17
N VAL A 334 -13.28 -15.08 -2.46
CA VAL A 334 -12.59 -14.11 -1.59
C VAL A 334 -11.71 -14.82 -0.56
N ARG A 335 -12.22 -15.84 0.15
CA ARG A 335 -11.44 -16.64 1.12
C ARG A 335 -10.20 -17.27 0.49
N ARG A 336 -10.35 -17.92 -0.66
CA ARG A 336 -9.25 -18.56 -1.38
C ARG A 336 -8.18 -17.53 -1.80
N LEU A 337 -8.60 -16.42 -2.38
CA LEU A 337 -7.68 -15.36 -2.83
C LEU A 337 -7.00 -14.62 -1.68
N MET A 338 -7.65 -14.49 -0.52
CA MET A 338 -7.00 -13.93 0.68
C MET A 338 -5.79 -14.76 1.14
N ALA A 339 -5.83 -16.08 0.98
CA ALA A 339 -4.73 -16.99 1.32
C ALA A 339 -3.68 -17.13 0.19
N THR A 340 -3.89 -16.50 -0.96
CA THR A 340 -3.01 -16.59 -2.14
C THR A 340 -2.33 -15.25 -2.38
N SER A 341 -1.03 -15.24 -2.69
CA SER A 341 -0.35 -14.01 -3.12
C SER A 341 -0.80 -13.64 -4.54
N ILE A 342 -1.37 -12.44 -4.70
CA ILE A 342 -1.85 -11.93 -6.00
C ILE A 342 -1.04 -10.73 -6.51
N ALA A 343 -0.36 -10.02 -5.60
CA ALA A 343 0.46 -8.85 -5.91
C ALA A 343 1.76 -8.81 -5.07
N GLY A 344 2.28 -9.98 -4.64
CA GLY A 344 3.50 -10.11 -3.86
C GLY A 344 3.36 -9.69 -2.39
N GLU A 345 2.14 -9.65 -1.89
CA GLU A 345 1.81 -9.23 -0.52
C GLU A 345 2.05 -10.30 0.55
N ILE A 346 2.26 -11.54 0.15
CA ILE A 346 2.53 -12.69 1.03
C ILE A 346 3.88 -13.28 0.67
N SER A 347 4.73 -13.54 1.67
CA SER A 347 5.94 -14.33 1.49
C SER A 347 5.55 -15.80 1.33
N LEU A 348 5.91 -16.38 0.18
CA LEU A 348 5.77 -17.81 -0.05
C LEU A 348 6.91 -18.49 0.70
N HIS A 349 6.65 -18.95 1.91
CA HIS A 349 7.52 -19.93 2.55
C HIS A 349 7.13 -21.30 2.00
N ASP A 350 8.09 -22.07 1.48
CA ASP A 350 7.88 -23.50 1.26
C ASP A 350 7.45 -24.07 2.60
N GLU A 351 6.17 -24.47 2.72
CA GLU A 351 5.74 -25.24 3.90
C GLU A 351 6.66 -26.46 3.96
N PRO A 352 7.40 -26.70 5.03
CA PRO A 352 8.11 -27.97 5.17
C PRO A 352 7.02 -29.04 5.10
N ASN A 353 7.16 -29.92 4.10
CA ASN A 353 6.25 -31.03 3.84
C ASN A 353 5.76 -31.64 5.16
N ALA A 354 4.44 -31.59 5.37
CA ALA A 354 3.76 -32.18 6.51
C ALA A 354 3.82 -33.70 6.45
#